data_e6d9121154846e9ab78970b73618a113
#
_entry.id   e6d9121154846e9ab78970b73618a113
#
_cell.length_a   1.000
_cell.length_b   1.000
_cell.length_c   1.000
_cell.angle_alpha   90.00
_cell.angle_beta   90.00
_cell.angle_gamma   90.00
#
_symmetry.space_group_name_H-M   'P 1'
#
loop_
_entity.id
_entity.type
_entity.pdbx_description
1 polymer ?
#
loop_
_entity_poly.entity_id
_entity_poly.type
_entity_poly.pdbx_seq_one_letter_code
_entity_poly.pdbx_strand_id
1 'polypeptide(L)'
;MFTSDNDELFCSKIEDMTSLCFTRQKPVFSQFLTESQQALAQKVLQSIYFENYVFFGGNESSERKVLGVFYDEPERSAFPVSAIEFKYRPCDKLTHRDFLGTLMSLGIERDTVGDILVDNGRTVVFVKSELKDYIESQIFKVGGAGVKLSLIHISE
;
A
#
# COMPACT_ATOMS: atom_id res chain seq x y z
N MET A 1 3.15 8.54 -24.08
CA MET A 1 4.61 8.44 -24.28
C MET A 1 5.33 8.43 -22.94
N PHE A 2 6.31 7.57 -22.81
CA PHE A 2 7.06 7.44 -21.57
C PHE A 2 8.26 8.36 -21.58
N THR A 3 8.53 9.01 -20.46
CA THR A 3 9.57 10.04 -20.37
C THR A 3 10.87 9.54 -19.77
N SER A 4 10.91 8.29 -19.27
CA SER A 4 12.11 7.72 -18.67
C SER A 4 12.12 6.20 -18.77
N ASP A 5 13.32 5.62 -18.63
CA ASP A 5 13.48 4.16 -18.60
C ASP A 5 12.70 3.55 -17.42
N ASN A 6 12.60 4.28 -16.30
CA ASN A 6 11.83 3.81 -15.13
C ASN A 6 10.35 3.67 -15.46
N ASP A 7 9.80 4.58 -16.27
CA ASP A 7 8.41 4.51 -16.69
C ASP A 7 8.18 3.31 -17.60
N GLU A 8 9.11 3.02 -18.50
CA GLU A 8 9.03 1.85 -19.38
C GLU A 8 9.08 0.56 -18.58
N LEU A 9 9.99 0.47 -17.59
CA LEU A 9 10.08 -0.68 -16.71
C LEU A 9 8.80 -0.86 -15.90
N PHE A 10 8.24 0.24 -15.41
CA PHE A 10 7.00 0.19 -14.65
C PHE A 10 5.85 -0.32 -15.53
N CYS A 11 5.74 0.19 -16.75
CA CYS A 11 4.70 -0.25 -17.69
C CYS A 11 4.84 -1.73 -18.01
N SER A 12 6.07 -2.22 -18.20
CA SER A 12 6.32 -3.63 -18.41
C SER A 12 5.87 -4.47 -17.23
N LYS A 13 6.10 -4.00 -16.01
CA LYS A 13 5.62 -4.69 -14.79
C LYS A 13 4.12 -4.80 -14.76
N ILE A 14 3.40 -3.75 -15.16
CA ILE A 14 1.93 -3.78 -15.19
C ILE A 14 1.45 -4.80 -16.22
N GLU A 15 2.06 -4.81 -17.40
CA GLU A 15 1.72 -5.80 -18.42
C GLU A 15 2.01 -7.23 -17.92
N ASP A 16 3.15 -7.42 -17.25
CA ASP A 16 3.52 -8.71 -16.66
C ASP A 16 2.50 -9.17 -15.62
N MET A 17 1.96 -8.24 -14.82
CA MET A 17 0.91 -8.55 -13.84
C MET A 17 -0.33 -9.11 -14.52
N THR A 18 -0.76 -8.50 -15.62
CA THR A 18 -1.94 -8.98 -16.36
C THR A 18 -1.68 -10.35 -16.97
N SER A 19 -0.49 -10.57 -17.53
CA SER A 19 -0.10 -11.86 -18.10
C SER A 19 -0.05 -12.95 -17.04
N LEU A 20 0.52 -12.64 -15.89
CA LEU A 20 0.63 -13.57 -14.77
C LEU A 20 -0.76 -13.92 -14.22
N CYS A 21 -1.62 -12.92 -14.07
CA CYS A 21 -2.99 -13.10 -13.62
C CYS A 21 -3.75 -14.05 -14.56
N PHE A 22 -3.61 -13.81 -15.85
CA PHE A 22 -4.28 -14.62 -16.88
C PHE A 22 -3.76 -16.06 -16.88
N THR A 23 -2.44 -16.23 -16.80
CA THR A 23 -1.81 -17.56 -16.82
C THR A 23 -2.18 -18.37 -15.59
N ARG A 24 -2.17 -17.76 -14.42
CA ARG A 24 -2.46 -18.45 -13.15
C ARG A 24 -3.94 -18.49 -12.80
N GLN A 25 -4.76 -17.69 -13.46
CA GLN A 25 -6.19 -17.55 -13.16
C GLN A 25 -6.45 -17.15 -11.71
N LYS A 26 -5.56 -16.30 -11.17
CA LYS A 26 -5.61 -15.81 -9.79
C LYS A 26 -5.34 -14.32 -9.75
N PRO A 27 -5.85 -13.61 -8.73
CA PRO A 27 -5.54 -12.20 -8.58
C PRO A 27 -4.03 -11.96 -8.38
N VAL A 28 -3.55 -10.86 -8.93
CA VAL A 28 -2.17 -10.39 -8.73
C VAL A 28 -2.23 -8.97 -8.21
N PHE A 29 -1.45 -8.68 -7.17
CA PHE A 29 -1.45 -7.37 -6.53
C PHE A 29 -0.08 -6.72 -6.65
N SER A 30 -0.07 -5.41 -6.89
CA SER A 30 1.16 -4.61 -6.93
C SER A 30 1.60 -4.23 -5.52
N GLN A 31 2.74 -3.56 -5.43
CA GLN A 31 3.10 -2.79 -4.24
C GLN A 31 2.28 -1.49 -4.24
N PHE A 32 2.44 -0.67 -3.19
CA PHE A 32 1.78 0.63 -3.17
C PHE A 32 2.35 1.52 -4.26
N LEU A 33 1.48 2.16 -5.01
CA LEU A 33 1.81 3.03 -6.12
C LEU A 33 1.56 4.48 -5.74
N THR A 34 2.43 5.38 -6.19
CA THR A 34 2.20 6.82 -6.07
C THR A 34 1.06 7.23 -7.02
N GLU A 35 0.54 8.45 -6.86
CA GLU A 35 -0.52 8.95 -7.75
C GLU A 35 -0.12 8.89 -9.22
N SER A 36 1.12 9.30 -9.53
CA SER A 36 1.60 9.27 -10.92
C SER A 36 1.70 7.86 -11.45
N GLN A 37 2.13 6.92 -10.62
CA GLN A 37 2.20 5.51 -10.99
C GLN A 37 0.81 4.92 -11.21
N GLN A 38 -0.16 5.30 -10.39
CA GLN A 38 -1.55 4.86 -10.55
C GLN A 38 -2.10 5.33 -11.90
N ALA A 39 -1.88 6.60 -12.25
CA ALA A 39 -2.33 7.15 -13.51
C ALA A 39 -1.68 6.42 -14.70
N LEU A 40 -0.38 6.15 -14.60
CA LEU A 40 0.36 5.45 -15.64
C LEU A 40 -0.12 4.00 -15.77
N ALA A 41 -0.32 3.31 -14.66
CA ALA A 41 -0.84 1.94 -14.65
C ALA A 41 -2.22 1.87 -15.32
N GLN A 42 -3.09 2.82 -15.00
CA GLN A 42 -4.42 2.87 -15.61
C GLN A 42 -4.35 3.07 -17.11
N LYS A 43 -3.43 3.91 -17.59
CA LYS A 43 -3.22 4.09 -19.03
C LYS A 43 -2.78 2.80 -19.71
N VAL A 44 -1.86 2.07 -19.08
CA VAL A 44 -1.39 0.78 -19.62
C VAL A 44 -2.54 -0.21 -19.69
N LEU A 45 -3.32 -0.35 -18.63
CA LEU A 45 -4.44 -1.28 -18.58
C LEU A 45 -5.50 -0.93 -19.65
N GLN A 46 -5.79 0.35 -19.82
CA GLN A 46 -6.71 0.81 -20.84
C GLN A 46 -6.18 0.54 -22.24
N SER A 47 -4.88 0.71 -22.46
CA SER A 47 -4.27 0.50 -23.79
C SER A 47 -4.31 -0.95 -24.22
N ILE A 48 -4.34 -1.90 -23.30
CA ILE A 48 -4.43 -3.34 -23.59
C ILE A 48 -5.85 -3.87 -23.38
N TYR A 49 -6.80 -2.98 -23.15
CA TYR A 49 -8.23 -3.33 -22.95
C TYR A 49 -8.47 -4.27 -21.78
N PHE A 50 -7.66 -4.15 -20.73
CA PHE A 50 -7.84 -4.92 -19.50
C PHE A 50 -8.77 -4.16 -18.56
N GLU A 51 -9.91 -4.77 -18.20
CA GLU A 51 -10.96 -4.09 -17.43
C GLU A 51 -11.08 -4.57 -15.98
N ASN A 52 -10.61 -5.77 -15.67
CA ASN A 52 -10.82 -6.38 -14.36
C ASN A 52 -9.73 -5.97 -13.38
N TYR A 53 -9.72 -4.70 -12.99
CA TYR A 53 -8.74 -4.19 -12.03
C TYR A 53 -9.40 -3.25 -11.02
N VAL A 54 -8.79 -3.15 -9.84
CA VAL A 54 -9.23 -2.25 -8.77
C VAL A 54 -7.99 -1.66 -8.09
N PHE A 55 -8.08 -0.40 -7.70
CA PHE A 55 -7.06 0.22 -6.84
C PHE A 55 -7.56 0.19 -5.40
N PHE A 56 -6.78 -0.42 -4.52
CA PHE A 56 -7.10 -0.53 -3.10
C PHE A 56 -6.29 0.49 -2.31
N GLY A 57 -6.95 1.22 -1.44
CA GLY A 57 -6.31 2.17 -0.55
C GLY A 57 -6.97 2.12 0.81
N GLY A 58 -6.52 2.97 1.72
CA GLY A 58 -7.10 3.04 3.06
C GLY A 58 -8.43 3.78 3.10
N ASN A 59 -8.58 4.75 2.21
CA ASN A 59 -9.80 5.53 2.06
C ASN A 59 -9.81 6.15 0.66
N GLU A 60 -10.86 6.90 0.34
CA GLU A 60 -11.00 7.49 -1.00
C GLU A 60 -9.90 8.50 -1.33
N SER A 61 -9.40 9.21 -0.32
CA SER A 61 -8.37 10.23 -0.51
C SER A 61 -6.95 9.67 -0.40
N SER A 62 -6.79 8.37 -0.25
CA SER A 62 -5.48 7.75 -0.14
C SER A 62 -4.64 8.00 -1.40
N GLU A 63 -3.47 8.58 -1.22
CA GLU A 63 -2.56 8.90 -2.33
C GLU A 63 -1.78 7.68 -2.81
N ARG A 64 -1.63 6.69 -1.94
CA ARG A 64 -0.93 5.46 -2.28
C ARG A 64 -1.90 4.30 -2.25
N LYS A 65 -1.99 3.59 -3.36
CA LYS A 65 -2.92 2.47 -3.52
C LYS A 65 -2.22 1.27 -4.13
N VAL A 66 -2.74 0.09 -3.80
CA VAL A 66 -2.29 -1.17 -4.39
C VAL A 66 -3.18 -1.46 -5.58
N LEU A 67 -2.59 -1.80 -6.71
CA LEU A 67 -3.33 -2.25 -7.88
C LEU A 67 -3.57 -3.75 -7.78
N GLY A 68 -4.83 -4.15 -7.89
CA GLY A 68 -5.19 -5.56 -8.03
C GLY A 68 -5.72 -5.82 -9.43
N VAL A 69 -5.20 -6.84 -10.09
CA VAL A 69 -5.72 -7.31 -11.38
C VAL A 69 -6.31 -8.69 -11.18
N PHE A 70 -7.43 -8.96 -11.84
CA PHE A 70 -8.23 -10.17 -11.61
C PHE A 70 -8.48 -10.90 -12.90
N TYR A 71 -8.49 -12.23 -12.82
CA TYR A 71 -8.78 -13.09 -13.98
C TYR A 71 -10.23 -12.96 -14.42
N ASP A 72 -11.12 -12.93 -13.44
CA ASP A 72 -12.56 -12.77 -13.66
C ASP A 72 -13.00 -11.40 -13.13
N GLU A 73 -14.10 -11.34 -12.38
CA GLU A 73 -14.56 -10.10 -11.78
C GLU A 73 -13.71 -9.75 -10.56
N PRO A 74 -13.46 -8.45 -10.31
CA PRO A 74 -12.74 -8.03 -9.13
C PRO A 74 -13.46 -8.46 -7.85
N GLU A 75 -12.69 -9.06 -6.93
CA GLU A 75 -13.20 -9.48 -5.63
C GLU A 75 -12.49 -8.70 -4.52
N ARG A 76 -13.27 -8.23 -3.55
CA ARG A 76 -12.74 -7.48 -2.41
C ARG A 76 -12.71 -8.28 -1.12
N SER A 77 -13.05 -9.58 -1.18
CA SER A 77 -13.08 -10.44 0.01
C SER A 77 -11.70 -10.61 0.65
N ALA A 78 -10.64 -10.55 -0.15
CA ALA A 78 -9.26 -10.62 0.33
C ALA A 78 -8.61 -9.25 0.15
N PHE A 79 -8.99 -8.27 0.98
CA PHE A 79 -8.47 -6.92 0.89
C PHE A 79 -6.95 -6.92 1.14
N PRO A 80 -6.13 -6.44 0.20
CA PRO A 80 -4.68 -6.55 0.30
C PRO A 80 -4.01 -5.49 1.18
N VAL A 81 -4.80 -4.57 1.74
CA VAL A 81 -4.30 -3.44 2.54
C VAL A 81 -4.89 -3.52 3.94
N SER A 82 -4.05 -3.33 4.94
CA SER A 82 -4.47 -3.28 6.36
C SER A 82 -4.09 -1.94 6.96
N ALA A 83 -4.85 -1.47 7.92
CA ALA A 83 -4.54 -0.26 8.67
C ALA A 83 -4.12 -0.62 10.08
N ILE A 84 -2.99 -0.07 10.51
CA ILE A 84 -2.48 -0.25 11.87
C ILE A 84 -2.55 1.10 12.56
N GLU A 85 -3.20 1.13 13.72
CA GLU A 85 -3.30 2.31 14.55
C GLU A 85 -2.20 2.28 15.60
N PHE A 86 -1.46 3.38 15.69
CA PHE A 86 -0.44 3.59 16.72
C PHE A 86 -0.97 4.63 17.69
N LYS A 87 -1.12 4.27 18.95
CA LYS A 87 -1.52 5.21 20.00
C LYS A 87 -0.34 5.55 20.88
N TYR A 88 -0.19 6.82 21.20
CA TYR A 88 0.92 7.34 21.99
C TYR A 88 0.48 8.63 22.69
N ARG A 89 1.35 9.19 23.54
CA ARG A 89 1.03 10.42 24.25
C ARG A 89 1.13 11.62 23.28
N PRO A 90 0.14 12.52 23.28
CA PRO A 90 0.19 13.68 22.39
C PRO A 90 1.46 14.53 22.55
N CYS A 91 2.04 14.57 23.76
CA CYS A 91 3.24 15.35 24.03
C CYS A 91 4.50 14.78 23.36
N ASP A 92 4.46 13.55 22.86
CA ASP A 92 5.60 12.92 22.18
C ASP A 92 5.87 13.50 20.80
N LYS A 93 4.87 14.15 20.21
CA LYS A 93 4.99 14.91 18.93
C LYS A 93 5.65 14.11 17.81
N LEU A 94 5.21 12.89 17.61
CA LEU A 94 5.73 12.04 16.54
C LEU A 94 5.29 12.57 15.17
N THR A 95 6.17 12.41 14.18
CA THR A 95 5.95 12.89 12.83
C THR A 95 5.89 11.74 11.84
N HIS A 96 5.39 12.02 10.63
CA HIS A 96 5.40 11.09 9.52
C HIS A 96 6.78 10.43 9.35
N ARG A 97 7.83 11.22 9.48
CA ARG A 97 9.21 10.76 9.30
C ARG A 97 9.62 9.75 10.37
N ASP A 98 9.14 9.92 11.61
CA ASP A 98 9.44 9.01 12.70
C ASP A 98 8.86 7.61 12.42
N PHE A 99 7.62 7.57 11.95
CA PHE A 99 6.96 6.30 11.61
C PHE A 99 7.63 5.63 10.42
N LEU A 100 7.89 6.39 9.37
CA LEU A 100 8.53 5.85 8.16
C LEU A 100 9.93 5.32 8.49
N GLY A 101 10.71 6.06 9.27
CA GLY A 101 12.04 5.63 9.68
C GLY A 101 12.03 4.35 10.47
N THR A 102 11.07 4.21 11.38
CA THR A 102 10.92 2.99 12.18
C THR A 102 10.61 1.79 11.30
N LEU A 103 9.69 1.94 10.34
CA LEU A 103 9.33 0.87 9.42
C LEU A 103 10.53 0.49 8.54
N MET A 104 11.25 1.48 8.02
CA MET A 104 12.43 1.22 7.20
C MET A 104 13.52 0.49 7.98
N SER A 105 13.67 0.79 9.27
CA SER A 105 14.67 0.13 10.12
C SER A 105 14.40 -1.36 10.30
N LEU A 106 13.18 -1.81 10.08
CA LEU A 106 12.82 -3.23 10.13
C LEU A 106 13.08 -3.95 8.81
N GLY A 107 13.60 -3.26 7.81
CA GLY A 107 13.82 -3.84 6.49
C GLY A 107 12.58 -3.81 5.59
N ILE A 108 11.54 -3.11 6.00
CA ILE A 108 10.31 -2.99 5.23
C ILE A 108 10.55 -1.98 4.10
N GLU A 109 10.24 -2.39 2.86
CA GLU A 109 10.41 -1.52 1.71
C GLU A 109 9.33 -0.45 1.65
N ARG A 110 9.68 0.73 1.16
CA ARG A 110 8.76 1.87 1.09
C ARG A 110 7.49 1.56 0.30
N ASP A 111 7.61 0.78 -0.77
CA ASP A 111 6.47 0.44 -1.64
C ASP A 111 5.47 -0.51 -0.99
N THR A 112 5.79 -1.09 0.16
CA THR A 112 4.85 -1.94 0.92
C THR A 112 4.10 -1.16 1.98
N VAL A 113 4.40 0.15 2.11
CA VAL A 113 3.75 1.05 3.04
C VAL A 113 2.96 2.09 2.26
N GLY A 114 1.71 2.26 2.62
CA GLY A 114 0.84 3.28 2.02
C GLY A 114 0.93 4.61 2.73
N ASP A 115 -0.20 5.27 2.89
CA ASP A 115 -0.28 6.55 3.56
C ASP A 115 -0.04 6.41 5.06
N ILE A 116 0.57 7.43 5.63
CA ILE A 116 0.78 7.54 7.08
C ILE A 116 0.02 8.79 7.53
N LEU A 117 -1.06 8.58 8.26
CA LEU A 117 -1.95 9.67 8.68
C LEU A 117 -1.66 10.01 10.14
N VAL A 118 -0.86 11.04 10.36
CA VAL A 118 -0.45 11.46 11.69
C VAL A 118 -1.46 12.44 12.27
N ASP A 119 -1.94 12.12 13.45
CA ASP A 119 -2.77 13.01 14.24
C ASP A 119 -2.21 13.05 15.66
N ASN A 120 -2.72 13.93 16.48
CA ASN A 120 -2.18 14.17 17.81
C ASN A 120 -2.48 12.98 18.73
N GLY A 121 -1.45 12.20 19.02
CA GLY A 121 -1.59 11.01 19.88
C GLY A 121 -2.07 9.75 19.17
N ARG A 122 -2.31 9.84 17.86
CA ARG A 122 -2.82 8.71 17.08
C ARG A 122 -2.31 8.80 15.65
N THR A 123 -1.74 7.72 15.15
CA THR A 123 -1.30 7.65 13.76
C THR A 123 -1.85 6.36 13.15
N VAL A 124 -2.32 6.45 11.91
CA VAL A 124 -2.79 5.30 11.15
C VAL A 124 -1.85 5.08 9.98
N VAL A 125 -1.32 3.87 9.86
CA VAL A 125 -0.41 3.50 8.78
C VAL A 125 -1.06 2.38 7.96
N PHE A 126 -1.14 2.59 6.66
CA PHE A 126 -1.65 1.58 5.75
C PHE A 126 -0.49 0.76 5.21
N VAL A 127 -0.60 -0.55 5.31
CA VAL A 127 0.45 -1.48 4.87
C VAL A 127 -0.18 -2.63 4.10
N LYS A 128 0.65 -3.37 3.36
CA LYS A 128 0.16 -4.61 2.77
C LYS A 128 -0.20 -5.59 3.88
N SER A 129 -1.35 -6.24 3.73
CA SER A 129 -1.90 -7.10 4.79
C SER A 129 -0.94 -8.19 5.25
N GLU A 130 -0.07 -8.66 4.38
CA GLU A 130 0.93 -9.68 4.71
C GLU A 130 1.97 -9.22 5.73
N LEU A 131 2.10 -7.90 5.94
CA LEU A 131 3.09 -7.32 6.86
C LEU A 131 2.53 -7.00 8.24
N LYS A 132 1.22 -7.05 8.42
CA LYS A 132 0.58 -6.55 9.65
C LYS A 132 1.07 -7.25 10.91
N ASP A 133 1.16 -8.57 10.87
CA ASP A 133 1.58 -9.36 12.05
C ASP A 133 3.04 -9.11 12.40
N TYR A 134 3.89 -9.01 11.39
CA TYR A 134 5.30 -8.71 11.58
C TYR A 134 5.48 -7.34 12.24
N ILE A 135 4.77 -6.33 11.75
CA ILE A 135 4.86 -4.97 12.29
C ILE A 135 4.37 -4.95 13.74
N GLU A 136 3.23 -5.58 14.02
CA GLU A 136 2.71 -5.64 15.39
C GLU A 136 3.68 -6.33 16.35
N SER A 137 4.39 -7.34 15.88
CA SER A 137 5.32 -8.10 16.72
C SER A 137 6.65 -7.38 16.96
N GLN A 138 7.03 -6.41 16.11
CA GLN A 138 8.34 -5.80 16.14
C GLN A 138 8.39 -4.37 16.67
N ILE A 139 7.28 -3.63 16.61
CA ILE A 139 7.29 -2.22 16.96
C ILE A 139 6.68 -1.99 18.35
N PHE A 140 7.48 -1.45 19.26
CA PHE A 140 7.05 -1.02 20.59
C PHE A 140 7.29 0.46 20.80
N LYS A 141 8.19 1.04 20.00
CA LYS A 141 8.61 2.44 20.10
C LYS A 141 8.76 3.03 18.72
N VAL A 142 8.40 4.30 18.61
CA VAL A 142 8.61 5.10 17.40
C VAL A 142 9.24 6.41 17.87
N GLY A 143 10.39 6.78 17.26
CA GLY A 143 11.09 8.00 17.65
C GLY A 143 11.45 8.07 19.12
N GLY A 144 11.68 6.92 19.76
CA GLY A 144 11.97 6.85 21.19
C GLY A 144 10.74 6.85 22.10
N ALA A 145 9.55 7.07 21.57
CA ALA A 145 8.31 7.10 22.33
C ALA A 145 7.61 5.73 22.31
N GLY A 146 7.08 5.30 23.45
CA GLY A 146 6.31 4.05 23.52
C GLY A 146 5.00 4.17 22.77
N VAL A 147 4.66 3.16 21.99
CA VAL A 147 3.41 3.13 21.21
C VAL A 147 2.67 1.84 21.44
N LYS A 148 1.34 1.90 21.32
CA LYS A 148 0.47 0.72 21.31
C LYS A 148 -0.13 0.57 19.93
N LEU A 149 -0.05 -0.64 19.38
CA LEU A 149 -0.55 -0.95 18.05
C LEU A 149 -1.85 -1.73 18.12
N SER A 150 -2.76 -1.43 17.22
CA SER A 150 -3.97 -2.21 17.03
C SER A 150 -4.36 -2.19 15.55
N LEU A 151 -5.00 -3.25 15.09
CA LEU A 151 -5.54 -3.29 13.75
C LEU A 151 -6.86 -2.51 13.71
N ILE A 152 -7.01 -1.70 12.66
CA ILE A 152 -8.26 -1.02 12.38
C ILE A 152 -8.94 -1.77 11.24
N HIS A 153 -10.24 -2.02 11.39
CA HIS A 153 -11.02 -2.59 10.31
C HIS A 153 -11.20 -1.54 9.22
N ILE A 154 -10.76 -1.88 8.00
CA ILE A 154 -10.94 -1.00 6.84
C ILE A 154 -12.26 -1.38 6.20
N SER A 155 -13.19 -0.42 6.15
CA SER A 155 -14.44 -0.61 5.40
C SER A 155 -14.23 -0.16 3.96
N GLU A 156 -14.82 -0.89 3.06
CA GLU A 156 -14.77 -0.58 1.63
C GLU A 156 -15.74 0.52 1.25
#